data_9bd1983f113a779932c3cf3f2bcce10e
#
_entry.id   9bd1983f113a779932c3cf3f2bcce10e
#
_cell.length_a   1.000
_cell.length_b   1.000
_cell.length_c   1.000
_cell.angle_alpha   90.00
_cell.angle_beta   90.00
_cell.angle_gamma   90.00
#
_symmetry.space_group_name_H-M   'P 1'
#
loop_
_entity.id
_entity.type
_entity.pdbx_description
1 polymer ?
#
loop_
_entity_poly.entity_id
_entity_poly.type
_entity_poly.pdbx_seq_one_letter_code
_entity_poly.pdbx_strand_id
1 'polypeptide(L)'
;MRTAGSISLLIALSILALSAGCAHVPPQEGSRVAGKPDSPRLTLMLARYEENLGNWNDALDLYAEIDDPIAWFAQARIFYIINKPDLALEFIDRLIESDVYVDEALELRTRIYARKGDWNQAIEDTEILVERYPENTQLRMFLANLKIIVSDFTGAQEILRSLLGSGNDSMVLYTLSKACLGNKDLPCAKDQLRRVIELQPRFGPAYLELGRVHELLGEKREAESVYKQYLEIEPDAVEAIVALSDLYISTNRYQDAIDQVQKLRQLSSDPQITRKLVLLQLQEGMFEEALSTITSLQEMSLEDSYYLAIAYAKLDRLDEAFSQLSQINLTSRLGCEAALLRASILKDLGRNDEMMDELLKAWDFFSPKNGCAEVGYQLATELDAAGRREEGLDIATKLLQSNPKDPIALNFVGYIWADEAINLDQAHEMISEALRQRPDDPYILDSMAWVLFRQNRPEEALTYLKRAVEKLDSDPTIHEHMGDVLLSLGKKDKALDHYLKASLLSKNARDELEEKINELVD
;
A
#
# COMPACT_ATOMS: atom_id res chain seq x y z
N MET A 1 1.48 -8.03 -1.53
CA MET A 1 0.89 -9.03 -2.46
C MET A 1 -0.38 -8.46 -3.10
N ARG A 2 -0.27 -7.50 -4.02
CA ARG A 2 -1.38 -6.98 -4.87
C ARG A 2 -0.79 -6.12 -5.99
N THR A 3 -0.04 -6.72 -6.91
CA THR A 3 0.53 -6.01 -8.09
C THR A 3 0.39 -6.78 -9.41
N ALA A 4 -0.30 -7.91 -9.40
CA ALA A 4 -0.51 -8.70 -10.62
C ALA A 4 -1.73 -8.24 -11.47
N GLY A 5 -2.60 -7.38 -10.94
CA GLY A 5 -3.85 -6.99 -11.62
C GLY A 5 -3.72 -5.90 -12.70
N SER A 6 -2.70 -5.05 -12.63
CA SER A 6 -2.59 -3.88 -13.52
C SER A 6 -1.92 -4.17 -14.86
N ILE A 7 -1.07 -5.18 -14.93
CA ILE A 7 -0.34 -5.55 -16.17
C ILE A 7 -1.26 -6.26 -17.17
N SER A 8 -2.22 -7.03 -16.68
CA SER A 8 -3.18 -7.76 -17.53
C SER A 8 -4.14 -6.84 -18.30
N LEU A 9 -4.45 -5.65 -17.77
CA LEU A 9 -5.43 -4.75 -18.40
C LEU A 9 -4.85 -3.98 -19.60
N LEU A 10 -3.57 -3.60 -19.55
CA LEU A 10 -2.91 -2.84 -20.63
C LEU A 10 -2.57 -3.71 -21.85
N ILE A 11 -2.29 -4.99 -21.65
CA ILE A 11 -2.01 -5.93 -22.75
C ILE A 11 -3.33 -6.34 -23.44
N ALA A 12 -4.43 -6.45 -22.70
CA ALA A 12 -5.76 -6.70 -23.27
C ALA A 12 -6.23 -5.54 -24.16
N LEU A 13 -5.88 -4.29 -23.85
CA LEU A 13 -6.23 -3.12 -24.66
C LEU A 13 -5.45 -3.02 -25.97
N SER A 14 -4.22 -3.50 -26.06
CA SER A 14 -3.47 -3.53 -27.33
C SER A 14 -3.97 -4.61 -28.31
N ILE A 15 -4.61 -5.66 -27.81
CA ILE A 15 -5.29 -6.68 -28.63
C ILE A 15 -6.63 -6.15 -29.17
N LEU A 16 -7.28 -5.20 -28.47
CA LEU A 16 -8.54 -4.58 -28.87
C LEU A 16 -8.38 -3.47 -29.93
N ALA A 17 -7.21 -2.87 -30.08
CA ALA A 17 -6.99 -1.74 -31.00
C ALA A 17 -6.96 -2.14 -32.49
N LEU A 18 -6.94 -3.42 -32.84
CA LEU A 18 -7.03 -3.91 -34.23
C LEU A 18 -8.46 -4.16 -34.71
N SER A 19 -9.50 -3.90 -33.90
CA SER A 19 -10.90 -4.12 -34.23
C SER A 19 -11.75 -2.84 -34.42
N ALA A 20 -11.16 -1.66 -34.37
CA ALA A 20 -11.88 -0.39 -34.52
C ALA A 20 -11.89 0.10 -35.98
N GLY A 21 -12.68 -0.52 -36.82
CA GLY A 21 -12.83 -0.12 -38.22
C GLY A 21 -14.16 -0.49 -38.87
N CYS A 22 -15.24 -0.65 -38.07
CA CYS A 22 -16.59 -0.76 -38.68
C CYS A 22 -17.56 0.15 -37.91
N ALA A 23 -17.98 1.22 -38.57
CA ALA A 23 -19.04 2.10 -38.12
C ALA A 23 -20.33 1.28 -37.85
N HIS A 24 -20.91 1.47 -36.68
CA HIS A 24 -22.19 0.92 -36.30
C HIS A 24 -23.28 1.61 -37.12
N VAL A 25 -23.80 0.92 -38.13
CA VAL A 25 -25.04 1.29 -38.80
C VAL A 25 -26.18 0.58 -38.05
N PRO A 26 -27.24 1.26 -37.59
CA PRO A 26 -28.36 0.61 -36.94
C PRO A 26 -29.08 -0.32 -37.92
N PRO A 27 -29.58 -1.48 -37.44
CA PRO A 27 -30.27 -2.42 -38.33
C PRO A 27 -31.54 -1.77 -38.91
N GLN A 28 -31.57 -1.64 -40.22
CA GLN A 28 -32.85 -1.45 -40.93
C GLN A 28 -33.56 -2.79 -40.97
N GLU A 29 -34.85 -2.82 -40.62
CA GLU A 29 -35.73 -3.95 -40.89
C GLU A 29 -35.75 -4.21 -42.39
N GLY A 30 -34.87 -5.09 -42.86
CA GLY A 30 -34.74 -5.49 -44.24
C GLY A 30 -35.66 -6.67 -44.55
N SER A 31 -36.42 -6.53 -45.56
CA SER A 31 -37.34 -7.52 -46.13
C SER A 31 -36.70 -8.91 -46.24
N ARG A 32 -37.31 -9.92 -45.62
CA ARG A 32 -36.99 -11.34 -45.84
C ARG A 32 -37.06 -11.64 -47.35
N VAL A 33 -35.96 -12.09 -47.91
CA VAL A 33 -35.93 -12.65 -49.26
C VAL A 33 -36.79 -13.91 -49.25
N ALA A 34 -37.95 -13.86 -49.92
CA ALA A 34 -38.86 -14.98 -50.03
C ALA A 34 -38.34 -15.95 -51.07
N GLY A 35 -37.87 -17.12 -50.67
CA GLY A 35 -37.49 -18.24 -51.53
C GLY A 35 -36.07 -18.76 -51.22
N LYS A 36 -35.93 -20.07 -50.97
CA LYS A 36 -34.60 -20.70 -50.87
C LYS A 36 -33.88 -20.57 -52.22
N PRO A 37 -32.59 -20.19 -52.20
CA PRO A 37 -31.81 -20.10 -53.43
C PRO A 37 -31.61 -21.50 -54.06
N ASP A 38 -31.81 -21.63 -55.37
CA ASP A 38 -31.71 -22.90 -56.11
C ASP A 38 -30.26 -23.40 -56.33
N SER A 39 -29.24 -22.68 -55.82
CA SER A 39 -27.83 -23.09 -55.96
C SER A 39 -26.96 -22.73 -54.76
N PRO A 40 -26.04 -23.60 -54.39
CA PRO A 40 -25.10 -23.34 -53.25
C PRO A 40 -24.30 -22.04 -53.41
N ARG A 41 -23.99 -21.66 -54.65
CA ARG A 41 -23.27 -20.42 -54.98
C ARG A 41 -24.10 -19.17 -54.66
N LEU A 42 -25.40 -19.20 -54.95
CA LEU A 42 -26.29 -18.09 -54.64
C LEU A 42 -26.53 -18.00 -53.12
N THR A 43 -26.69 -19.13 -52.43
CA THR A 43 -26.78 -19.19 -50.95
C THR A 43 -25.55 -18.58 -50.32
N LEU A 44 -24.33 -18.90 -50.77
CA LEU A 44 -23.08 -18.31 -50.28
C LEU A 44 -23.02 -16.79 -50.47
N MET A 45 -23.48 -16.30 -51.65
CA MET A 45 -23.52 -14.86 -51.92
C MET A 45 -24.50 -14.12 -51.00
N LEU A 46 -25.67 -14.70 -50.75
CA LEU A 46 -26.67 -14.16 -49.84
C LEU A 46 -26.17 -14.21 -48.39
N ALA A 47 -25.57 -15.31 -47.97
CA ALA A 47 -24.97 -15.42 -46.63
C ALA A 47 -23.92 -14.32 -46.37
N ARG A 48 -23.02 -14.08 -47.35
CA ARG A 48 -22.04 -12.98 -47.27
C ARG A 48 -22.70 -11.60 -47.30
N TYR A 49 -23.78 -11.43 -47.99
CA TYR A 49 -24.54 -10.19 -48.00
C TYR A 49 -25.16 -9.91 -46.64
N GLU A 50 -25.80 -10.89 -46.01
CA GLU A 50 -26.36 -10.78 -44.66
C GLU A 50 -25.27 -10.57 -43.62
N GLU A 51 -24.11 -11.25 -43.74
CA GLU A 51 -22.94 -11.04 -42.93
C GLU A 51 -22.43 -9.58 -42.98
N ASN A 52 -22.34 -9.00 -44.19
CA ASN A 52 -21.92 -7.62 -44.39
C ASN A 52 -22.92 -6.58 -43.83
N LEU A 53 -24.20 -6.94 -43.75
CA LEU A 53 -25.24 -6.12 -43.11
C LEU A 53 -25.25 -6.26 -41.58
N GLY A 54 -24.50 -7.22 -41.02
CA GLY A 54 -24.51 -7.53 -39.60
C GLY A 54 -25.70 -8.38 -39.15
N ASN A 55 -26.46 -8.96 -40.10
CA ASN A 55 -27.58 -9.85 -39.83
C ASN A 55 -27.07 -11.27 -39.53
N TRP A 56 -26.38 -11.41 -38.38
CA TRP A 56 -25.60 -12.61 -38.02
C TRP A 56 -26.43 -13.90 -38.02
N ASN A 57 -27.68 -13.86 -37.54
CA ASN A 57 -28.54 -15.06 -37.52
C ASN A 57 -28.95 -15.49 -38.93
N ASP A 58 -29.38 -14.56 -39.77
CA ASP A 58 -29.76 -14.87 -41.15
C ASP A 58 -28.55 -15.37 -41.96
N ALA A 59 -27.38 -14.79 -41.75
CA ALA A 59 -26.12 -15.26 -42.33
C ALA A 59 -25.78 -16.69 -41.87
N LEU A 60 -25.90 -16.99 -40.57
CA LEU A 60 -25.63 -18.33 -40.02
C LEU A 60 -26.59 -19.38 -40.58
N ASP A 61 -27.89 -19.05 -40.71
CA ASP A 61 -28.90 -19.96 -41.26
C ASP A 61 -28.56 -20.30 -42.72
N LEU A 62 -28.14 -19.32 -43.51
CA LEU A 62 -27.71 -19.52 -44.89
C LEU A 62 -26.38 -20.31 -44.99
N TYR A 63 -25.39 -20.00 -44.15
CA TYR A 63 -24.14 -20.76 -44.16
C TYR A 63 -24.33 -22.21 -43.70
N ALA A 64 -25.29 -22.49 -42.81
CA ALA A 64 -25.59 -23.86 -42.37
C ALA A 64 -26.12 -24.78 -43.47
N GLU A 65 -26.66 -24.21 -44.56
CA GLU A 65 -27.09 -24.98 -45.74
C GLU A 65 -25.93 -25.40 -46.65
N ILE A 66 -24.69 -24.90 -46.38
CA ILE A 66 -23.53 -25.09 -47.24
C ILE A 66 -22.49 -25.94 -46.49
N ASP A 67 -22.29 -27.17 -46.90
CA ASP A 67 -21.24 -28.04 -46.37
C ASP A 67 -19.92 -27.80 -47.13
N ASP A 68 -19.27 -26.69 -46.85
CA ASP A 68 -18.04 -26.25 -47.51
C ASP A 68 -17.14 -25.52 -46.49
N PRO A 69 -15.82 -25.73 -46.53
CA PRO A 69 -14.88 -25.06 -45.63
C PRO A 69 -15.01 -23.53 -45.58
N ILE A 70 -15.38 -22.88 -46.67
CA ILE A 70 -15.61 -21.43 -46.72
C ILE A 70 -16.77 -21.04 -45.77
N ALA A 71 -17.87 -21.85 -45.79
CA ALA A 71 -19.02 -21.61 -44.92
C ALA A 71 -18.69 -21.92 -43.45
N TRP A 72 -17.90 -22.97 -43.18
CA TRP A 72 -17.45 -23.29 -41.81
C TRP A 72 -16.60 -22.18 -41.24
N PHE A 73 -15.65 -21.64 -42.02
CA PHE A 73 -14.80 -20.53 -41.55
C PHE A 73 -15.65 -19.26 -41.31
N ALA A 74 -16.61 -18.96 -42.17
CA ALA A 74 -17.52 -17.84 -41.97
C ALA A 74 -18.37 -18.00 -40.69
N GLN A 75 -18.92 -19.21 -40.46
CA GLN A 75 -19.66 -19.52 -39.23
C GLN A 75 -18.77 -19.36 -37.96
N ALA A 76 -17.54 -19.89 -38.02
CA ALA A 76 -16.59 -19.74 -36.89
C ALA A 76 -16.34 -18.26 -36.56
N ARG A 77 -16.11 -17.41 -37.57
CA ARG A 77 -15.93 -15.97 -37.41
C ARG A 77 -17.17 -15.30 -36.82
N ILE A 78 -18.36 -15.61 -37.34
CA ILE A 78 -19.61 -15.02 -36.82
C ILE A 78 -19.83 -15.44 -35.37
N PHE A 79 -19.66 -16.73 -35.03
CA PHE A 79 -19.79 -17.19 -33.65
C PHE A 79 -18.79 -16.51 -32.69
N TYR A 80 -17.57 -16.25 -33.15
CA TYR A 80 -16.59 -15.44 -32.38
C TYR A 80 -17.10 -14.01 -32.18
N ILE A 81 -17.63 -13.34 -33.22
CA ILE A 81 -18.15 -11.96 -33.14
C ILE A 81 -19.33 -11.86 -32.18
N ILE A 82 -20.28 -12.81 -32.24
CA ILE A 82 -21.47 -12.82 -31.36
C ILE A 82 -21.21 -13.45 -29.99
N ASN A 83 -19.93 -13.63 -29.62
CA ASN A 83 -19.48 -14.12 -28.32
C ASN A 83 -19.99 -15.53 -27.96
N LYS A 84 -19.99 -16.44 -28.92
CA LYS A 84 -20.26 -17.87 -28.75
C LYS A 84 -19.01 -18.70 -29.06
N PRO A 85 -17.96 -18.63 -28.22
CA PRO A 85 -16.64 -19.20 -28.52
C PRO A 85 -16.67 -20.72 -28.71
N ASP A 86 -17.49 -21.44 -27.96
CA ASP A 86 -17.51 -22.91 -28.02
C ASP A 86 -18.05 -23.38 -29.39
N LEU A 87 -19.10 -22.73 -29.93
CA LEU A 87 -19.58 -23.02 -31.27
C LEU A 87 -18.56 -22.63 -32.34
N ALA A 88 -17.81 -21.55 -32.14
CA ALA A 88 -16.73 -21.18 -33.05
C ALA A 88 -15.64 -22.27 -33.11
N LEU A 89 -15.27 -22.82 -31.94
CA LEU A 89 -14.26 -23.88 -31.85
C LEU A 89 -14.67 -25.15 -32.61
N GLU A 90 -15.94 -25.56 -32.57
CA GLU A 90 -16.42 -26.73 -33.29
C GLU A 90 -16.15 -26.63 -34.80
N PHE A 91 -16.39 -25.46 -35.39
CA PHE A 91 -16.12 -25.22 -36.82
C PHE A 91 -14.64 -25.10 -37.14
N ILE A 92 -13.86 -24.50 -36.21
CA ILE A 92 -12.40 -24.38 -36.33
C ILE A 92 -11.76 -25.76 -36.32
N ASP A 93 -12.15 -26.63 -35.39
CA ASP A 93 -11.61 -27.99 -35.30
C ASP A 93 -11.92 -28.79 -36.57
N ARG A 94 -13.13 -28.64 -37.13
CA ARG A 94 -13.52 -29.23 -38.41
C ARG A 94 -12.64 -28.75 -39.57
N LEU A 95 -12.28 -27.45 -39.61
CA LEU A 95 -11.39 -26.89 -40.62
C LEU A 95 -9.98 -27.48 -40.50
N ILE A 96 -9.46 -27.58 -39.30
CA ILE A 96 -8.12 -28.14 -39.04
C ILE A 96 -8.07 -29.62 -39.41
N GLU A 97 -9.10 -30.41 -39.04
CA GLU A 97 -9.20 -31.83 -39.39
C GLU A 97 -9.30 -32.05 -40.92
N SER A 98 -9.93 -31.13 -41.65
CA SER A 98 -10.04 -31.20 -43.09
C SER A 98 -8.82 -30.71 -43.85
N ASP A 99 -7.79 -30.20 -43.15
CA ASP A 99 -6.58 -29.59 -43.73
C ASP A 99 -6.85 -28.42 -44.70
N VAL A 100 -7.93 -27.65 -44.40
CA VAL A 100 -8.35 -26.49 -45.22
C VAL A 100 -8.47 -25.26 -44.34
N TYR A 101 -7.96 -24.13 -44.78
CA TYR A 101 -7.91 -22.86 -44.01
C TYR A 101 -7.25 -23.03 -42.61
N VAL A 102 -6.25 -23.93 -42.52
CA VAL A 102 -5.65 -24.30 -41.23
C VAL A 102 -5.03 -23.10 -40.55
N ASP A 103 -4.33 -22.23 -41.29
CA ASP A 103 -3.64 -21.08 -40.70
C ASP A 103 -4.62 -20.03 -40.19
N GLU A 104 -5.67 -19.72 -40.98
CA GLU A 104 -6.74 -18.81 -40.57
C GLU A 104 -7.57 -19.37 -39.41
N ALA A 105 -7.75 -20.69 -39.38
CA ALA A 105 -8.43 -21.39 -38.30
C ALA A 105 -7.61 -21.33 -37.01
N LEU A 106 -6.29 -21.58 -37.07
CA LEU A 106 -5.37 -21.44 -35.92
C LEU A 106 -5.31 -20.00 -35.41
N GLU A 107 -5.23 -19.00 -36.31
CA GLU A 107 -5.27 -17.60 -35.89
C GLU A 107 -6.55 -17.25 -35.14
N LEU A 108 -7.70 -17.71 -35.62
CA LEU A 108 -9.00 -17.47 -34.99
C LEU A 108 -9.10 -18.24 -33.67
N ARG A 109 -8.63 -19.49 -33.60
CA ARG A 109 -8.59 -20.31 -32.37
C ARG A 109 -7.72 -19.69 -31.31
N THR A 110 -6.54 -19.22 -31.66
CA THR A 110 -5.65 -18.47 -30.80
C THR A 110 -6.34 -17.25 -30.16
N ARG A 111 -7.08 -16.47 -30.97
CA ARG A 111 -7.83 -15.29 -30.47
C ARG A 111 -8.94 -15.70 -29.49
N ILE A 112 -9.61 -16.82 -29.76
CA ILE A 112 -10.66 -17.37 -28.89
C ILE A 112 -10.05 -17.80 -27.55
N TYR A 113 -8.96 -18.58 -27.57
CA TYR A 113 -8.29 -19.02 -26.37
C TYR A 113 -7.73 -17.85 -25.56
N ALA A 114 -7.10 -16.87 -26.21
CA ALA A 114 -6.62 -15.67 -25.55
C ALA A 114 -7.77 -14.87 -24.88
N ARG A 115 -8.95 -14.80 -25.50
CA ARG A 115 -10.14 -14.15 -24.93
C ARG A 115 -10.74 -14.93 -23.77
N LYS A 116 -10.67 -16.26 -23.80
CA LYS A 116 -11.10 -17.15 -22.69
C LYS A 116 -10.11 -17.16 -21.53
N GLY A 117 -8.87 -16.73 -21.74
CA GLY A 117 -7.78 -16.86 -20.77
C GLY A 117 -7.08 -18.23 -20.82
N ASP A 118 -7.34 -19.02 -21.83
CA ASP A 118 -6.74 -20.34 -22.07
C ASP A 118 -5.38 -20.17 -22.75
N TRP A 119 -4.43 -19.52 -22.04
CA TRP A 119 -3.17 -19.03 -22.59
C TRP A 119 -2.26 -20.13 -23.16
N ASN A 120 -2.27 -21.33 -22.58
CA ASN A 120 -1.43 -22.45 -23.05
C ASN A 120 -1.87 -22.92 -24.43
N GLN A 121 -3.18 -23.05 -24.67
CA GLN A 121 -3.72 -23.42 -25.97
C GLN A 121 -3.45 -22.33 -27.03
N ALA A 122 -3.54 -21.04 -26.61
CA ALA A 122 -3.17 -19.93 -27.48
C ALA A 122 -1.68 -19.96 -27.86
N ILE A 123 -0.80 -20.37 -26.94
CA ILE A 123 0.64 -20.53 -27.19
C ILE A 123 0.88 -21.68 -28.19
N GLU A 124 0.29 -22.85 -27.95
CA GLU A 124 0.44 -24.01 -28.84
C GLU A 124 0.06 -23.68 -30.29
N ASP A 125 -1.08 -23.06 -30.52
CA ASP A 125 -1.52 -22.64 -31.84
C ASP A 125 -0.58 -21.61 -32.49
N THR A 126 -0.13 -20.65 -31.66
CA THR A 126 0.81 -19.60 -32.12
C THR A 126 2.17 -20.18 -32.45
N GLU A 127 2.66 -21.16 -31.71
CA GLU A 127 3.92 -21.86 -31.98
C GLU A 127 3.87 -22.57 -33.33
N ILE A 128 2.77 -23.25 -33.67
CA ILE A 128 2.55 -23.87 -35.00
C ILE A 128 2.62 -22.80 -36.09
N LEU A 129 1.95 -21.65 -35.88
CA LEU A 129 1.98 -20.57 -36.88
C LEU A 129 3.39 -19.96 -37.02
N VAL A 130 4.13 -19.80 -35.94
CA VAL A 130 5.53 -19.30 -35.97
C VAL A 130 6.46 -20.29 -36.68
N GLU A 131 6.27 -21.60 -36.51
CA GLU A 131 7.04 -22.62 -37.25
C GLU A 131 6.79 -22.56 -38.76
N ARG A 132 5.54 -22.31 -39.17
CA ARG A 132 5.17 -22.16 -40.57
C ARG A 132 5.65 -20.84 -41.19
N TYR A 133 5.64 -19.79 -40.39
CA TYR A 133 5.98 -18.41 -40.81
C TYR A 133 7.07 -17.80 -39.94
N PRO A 134 8.30 -18.34 -39.92
CA PRO A 134 9.38 -17.94 -39.00
C PRO A 134 9.84 -16.48 -39.16
N GLU A 135 9.62 -15.90 -40.35
CA GLU A 135 9.94 -14.49 -40.66
C GLU A 135 8.83 -13.51 -40.25
N ASN A 136 7.68 -14.02 -39.79
CA ASN A 136 6.59 -13.15 -39.36
C ASN A 136 6.85 -12.56 -37.97
N THR A 137 7.38 -11.35 -37.94
CA THR A 137 7.74 -10.62 -36.74
C THR A 137 6.54 -10.40 -35.82
N GLN A 138 5.33 -10.19 -36.39
CA GLN A 138 4.12 -9.94 -35.59
C GLN A 138 3.69 -11.19 -34.83
N LEU A 139 3.71 -12.36 -35.46
CA LEU A 139 3.40 -13.64 -34.80
C LEU A 139 4.41 -13.93 -33.67
N ARG A 140 5.70 -13.70 -33.92
CA ARG A 140 6.75 -13.91 -32.92
C ARG A 140 6.62 -12.93 -31.74
N MET A 141 6.29 -11.68 -32.02
CA MET A 141 5.98 -10.70 -30.95
C MET A 141 4.74 -11.11 -30.16
N PHE A 142 3.72 -11.62 -30.84
CA PHE A 142 2.52 -12.10 -30.17
C PHE A 142 2.82 -13.31 -29.27
N LEU A 143 3.57 -14.29 -29.77
CA LEU A 143 4.02 -15.44 -28.98
C LEU A 143 4.84 -15.00 -27.74
N ALA A 144 5.75 -14.06 -27.90
CA ALA A 144 6.54 -13.53 -26.78
C ALA A 144 5.64 -12.87 -25.72
N ASN A 145 4.62 -12.12 -26.14
CA ASN A 145 3.65 -11.54 -25.19
C ASN A 145 2.84 -12.61 -24.46
N LEU A 146 2.38 -13.66 -25.15
CA LEU A 146 1.69 -14.79 -24.52
C LEU A 146 2.59 -15.49 -23.49
N LYS A 147 3.86 -15.73 -23.82
CA LYS A 147 4.84 -16.32 -22.90
C LYS A 147 5.07 -15.43 -21.67
N ILE A 148 5.10 -14.10 -21.81
CA ILE A 148 5.14 -13.17 -20.67
C ILE A 148 3.91 -13.32 -19.76
N ILE A 149 2.72 -13.46 -20.34
CA ILE A 149 1.47 -13.62 -19.59
C ILE A 149 1.50 -14.88 -18.72
N VAL A 150 2.00 -15.99 -19.25
CA VAL A 150 2.14 -17.25 -18.48
C VAL A 150 3.41 -17.32 -17.64
N SER A 151 4.16 -16.21 -17.55
CA SER A 151 5.41 -16.10 -16.81
C SER A 151 6.59 -16.96 -17.36
N ASP A 152 6.50 -17.38 -18.62
CA ASP A 152 7.66 -17.95 -19.36
C ASP A 152 8.55 -16.81 -19.88
N PHE A 153 9.20 -16.13 -18.95
CA PHE A 153 10.02 -14.96 -19.28
C PHE A 153 11.27 -15.35 -20.06
N THR A 154 11.80 -16.55 -19.84
CA THR A 154 12.99 -17.05 -20.54
C THR A 154 12.67 -17.31 -22.01
N GLY A 155 11.59 -18.04 -22.32
CA GLY A 155 11.15 -18.27 -23.69
C GLY A 155 10.80 -16.96 -24.42
N ALA A 156 10.17 -16.02 -23.73
CA ALA A 156 9.91 -14.69 -24.28
C ALA A 156 11.19 -13.94 -24.63
N GLN A 157 12.22 -13.96 -23.75
CA GLN A 157 13.52 -13.31 -24.00
C GLN A 157 14.24 -13.91 -25.22
N GLU A 158 14.21 -15.22 -25.37
CA GLU A 158 14.84 -15.90 -26.53
C GLU A 158 14.23 -15.43 -27.84
N ILE A 159 12.89 -15.40 -27.93
CA ILE A 159 12.16 -14.93 -29.11
C ILE A 159 12.50 -13.47 -29.40
N LEU A 160 12.41 -12.60 -28.37
CA LEU A 160 12.61 -11.16 -28.55
C LEU A 160 14.06 -10.80 -28.91
N ARG A 161 15.06 -11.47 -28.32
CA ARG A 161 16.46 -11.29 -28.70
C ARG A 161 16.72 -11.70 -30.15
N SER A 162 16.09 -12.77 -30.62
CA SER A 162 16.19 -13.20 -32.00
C SER A 162 15.58 -12.20 -32.99
N LEU A 163 14.55 -11.45 -32.56
CA LEU A 163 13.95 -10.37 -33.36
C LEU A 163 14.85 -9.13 -33.46
N LEU A 164 15.68 -8.88 -32.46
CA LEU A 164 16.63 -7.75 -32.44
C LEU A 164 17.85 -7.95 -33.35
N GLY A 165 18.10 -9.17 -33.86
CA GLY A 165 19.25 -9.48 -34.72
C GLY A 165 19.31 -8.69 -36.02
N SER A 166 18.24 -8.04 -36.46
CA SER A 166 18.14 -7.28 -37.70
C SER A 166 17.79 -5.79 -37.55
N GLY A 167 17.58 -5.27 -36.31
CA GLY A 167 17.22 -3.87 -36.12
C GLY A 167 16.88 -3.47 -34.69
N ASN A 168 16.86 -2.17 -34.44
CA ASN A 168 16.49 -1.58 -33.15
C ASN A 168 15.00 -1.21 -33.16
N ASP A 169 14.11 -2.20 -33.06
CA ASP A 169 12.68 -1.94 -32.90
C ASP A 169 12.39 -1.61 -31.43
N SER A 170 11.91 -0.41 -31.17
CA SER A 170 11.61 0.07 -29.81
C SER A 170 10.54 -0.74 -29.09
N MET A 171 9.54 -1.30 -29.84
CA MET A 171 8.51 -2.16 -29.24
C MET A 171 9.07 -3.52 -28.84
N VAL A 172 9.98 -4.08 -29.63
CA VAL A 172 10.70 -5.32 -29.29
C VAL A 172 11.55 -5.09 -28.04
N LEU A 173 12.31 -3.99 -27.98
CA LEU A 173 13.13 -3.62 -26.81
C LEU A 173 12.27 -3.41 -25.56
N TYR A 174 11.15 -2.71 -25.69
CA TYR A 174 10.24 -2.47 -24.57
C TYR A 174 9.60 -3.78 -24.07
N THR A 175 9.18 -4.67 -24.97
CA THR A 175 8.66 -5.98 -24.60
C THR A 175 9.74 -6.86 -23.96
N LEU A 176 10.98 -6.79 -24.47
CA LEU A 176 12.12 -7.48 -23.87
C LEU A 176 12.42 -6.97 -22.46
N SER A 177 12.32 -5.67 -22.23
CA SER A 177 12.47 -5.11 -20.88
C SER A 177 11.46 -5.68 -19.89
N LYS A 178 10.21 -5.88 -20.31
CA LYS A 178 9.18 -6.53 -19.49
C LYS A 178 9.50 -7.99 -19.17
N ALA A 179 10.00 -8.73 -20.17
CA ALA A 179 10.43 -10.10 -19.95
C ALA A 179 11.64 -10.17 -19.01
N CYS A 180 12.59 -9.22 -19.10
CA CYS A 180 13.72 -9.10 -18.18
C CYS A 180 13.24 -8.77 -16.75
N LEU A 181 12.27 -7.85 -16.60
CA LEU A 181 11.68 -7.52 -15.30
C LEU A 181 11.00 -8.72 -14.65
N GLY A 182 10.22 -9.48 -15.43
CA GLY A 182 9.56 -10.69 -14.94
C GLY A 182 10.57 -11.74 -14.46
N ASN A 183 11.69 -11.85 -15.15
CA ASN A 183 12.81 -12.74 -14.80
C ASN A 183 13.73 -12.16 -13.72
N LYS A 184 13.41 -10.98 -13.16
CA LYS A 184 14.22 -10.23 -12.17
C LYS A 184 15.63 -9.86 -12.67
N ASP A 185 15.84 -9.84 -13.97
CA ASP A 185 17.07 -9.36 -14.61
C ASP A 185 17.01 -7.84 -14.78
N LEU A 186 17.21 -7.12 -13.65
CA LEU A 186 17.12 -5.66 -13.61
C LEU A 186 18.18 -4.98 -14.51
N PRO A 187 19.43 -5.47 -14.61
CA PRO A 187 20.40 -4.93 -15.55
C PRO A 187 19.94 -5.00 -17.00
N CYS A 188 19.41 -6.14 -17.43
CA CYS A 188 18.82 -6.30 -18.76
C CYS A 188 17.69 -5.30 -18.99
N ALA A 189 16.72 -5.21 -18.05
CA ALA A 189 15.59 -4.30 -18.18
C ALA A 189 16.07 -2.84 -18.32
N LYS A 190 17.00 -2.41 -17.47
CA LYS A 190 17.60 -1.06 -17.50
C LYS A 190 18.23 -0.72 -18.86
N ASP A 191 19.02 -1.64 -19.42
CA ASP A 191 19.68 -1.45 -20.71
C ASP A 191 18.66 -1.33 -21.85
N GLN A 192 17.66 -2.22 -21.90
CA GLN A 192 16.67 -2.16 -22.97
C GLN A 192 15.80 -0.88 -22.87
N LEU A 193 15.38 -0.47 -21.68
CA LEU A 193 14.57 0.74 -21.48
C LEU A 193 15.33 2.01 -21.87
N ARG A 194 16.63 2.11 -21.58
CA ARG A 194 17.48 3.23 -22.03
C ARG A 194 17.51 3.30 -23.57
N ARG A 195 17.70 2.16 -24.24
CA ARG A 195 17.65 2.11 -25.70
C ARG A 195 16.30 2.50 -26.27
N VAL A 196 15.20 2.13 -25.60
CA VAL A 196 13.85 2.59 -26.00
C VAL A 196 13.76 4.12 -25.94
N ILE A 197 14.23 4.73 -24.85
CA ILE A 197 14.21 6.19 -24.67
C ILE A 197 15.08 6.89 -25.72
N GLU A 198 16.26 6.35 -26.05
CA GLU A 198 17.12 6.89 -27.10
C GLU A 198 16.43 6.88 -28.48
N LEU A 199 15.69 5.81 -28.80
CA LEU A 199 14.98 5.66 -30.06
C LEU A 199 13.67 6.45 -30.11
N GLN A 200 12.97 6.53 -28.99
CA GLN A 200 11.69 7.21 -28.85
C GLN A 200 11.65 8.08 -27.58
N PRO A 201 12.25 9.27 -27.61
CA PRO A 201 12.35 10.15 -26.43
C PRO A 201 11.02 10.60 -25.83
N ARG A 202 9.90 10.42 -26.52
CA ARG A 202 8.54 10.77 -26.02
C ARG A 202 7.73 9.56 -25.57
N PHE A 203 8.35 8.40 -25.46
CA PHE A 203 7.65 7.21 -25.01
C PHE A 203 7.62 7.11 -23.47
N GLY A 204 6.67 7.81 -22.84
CA GLY A 204 6.50 7.92 -21.39
C GLY A 204 6.55 6.60 -20.61
N PRO A 205 5.92 5.50 -21.08
CA PRO A 205 6.00 4.22 -20.38
C PRO A 205 7.43 3.71 -20.13
N ALA A 206 8.39 4.03 -21.03
CA ALA A 206 9.77 3.60 -20.83
C ALA A 206 10.47 4.36 -19.68
N TYR A 207 10.16 5.64 -19.49
CA TYR A 207 10.67 6.42 -18.35
C TYR A 207 10.11 5.90 -17.03
N LEU A 208 8.82 5.61 -16.97
CA LEU A 208 8.18 5.09 -15.77
C LEU A 208 8.78 3.74 -15.36
N GLU A 209 8.93 2.83 -16.31
CA GLU A 209 9.52 1.52 -16.02
C GLU A 209 11.02 1.63 -15.71
N LEU A 210 11.77 2.53 -16.36
CA LEU A 210 13.18 2.76 -16.05
C LEU A 210 13.37 3.35 -14.65
N GLY A 211 12.53 4.32 -14.28
CA GLY A 211 12.54 4.88 -12.92
C GLY A 211 12.26 3.79 -11.88
N ARG A 212 11.25 2.95 -12.12
CA ARG A 212 10.94 1.81 -11.26
C ARG A 212 12.08 0.79 -11.16
N VAL A 213 12.78 0.50 -12.28
CA VAL A 213 13.97 -0.36 -12.27
C VAL A 213 15.08 0.23 -11.40
N HIS A 214 15.30 1.55 -11.49
CA HIS A 214 16.26 2.24 -10.63
C HIS A 214 15.87 2.16 -9.15
N GLU A 215 14.58 2.29 -8.81
CA GLU A 215 14.09 2.11 -7.43
C GLU A 215 14.36 0.69 -6.91
N LEU A 216 14.07 -0.35 -7.72
CA LEU A 216 14.33 -1.75 -7.37
C LEU A 216 15.83 -2.05 -7.18
N LEU A 217 16.70 -1.32 -7.86
CA LEU A 217 18.15 -1.39 -7.69
C LEU A 217 18.65 -0.57 -6.49
N GLY A 218 17.80 0.21 -5.84
CA GLY A 218 18.17 1.12 -4.77
C GLY A 218 18.82 2.43 -5.26
N GLU A 219 18.85 2.65 -6.57
CA GLU A 219 19.43 3.80 -7.27
C GLU A 219 18.42 4.98 -7.26
N LYS A 220 18.09 5.48 -6.05
CA LYS A 220 17.00 6.45 -5.86
C LYS A 220 17.21 7.81 -6.57
N ARG A 221 18.48 8.25 -6.70
CA ARG A 221 18.81 9.51 -7.40
C ARG A 221 18.60 9.39 -8.90
N GLU A 222 18.94 8.26 -9.45
CA GLU A 222 18.75 7.93 -10.87
C GLU A 222 17.25 7.81 -11.19
N ALA A 223 16.47 7.18 -10.32
CA ALA A 223 15.02 7.12 -10.45
C ALA A 223 14.41 8.53 -10.49
N GLU A 224 14.78 9.39 -9.54
CA GLU A 224 14.35 10.79 -9.51
C GLU A 224 14.69 11.52 -10.81
N SER A 225 15.92 11.34 -11.30
CA SER A 225 16.38 11.97 -12.55
C SER A 225 15.53 11.54 -13.74
N VAL A 226 15.23 10.25 -13.85
CA VAL A 226 14.44 9.69 -14.96
C VAL A 226 13.00 10.19 -14.93
N TYR A 227 12.35 10.23 -13.75
CA TYR A 227 11.00 10.76 -13.63
C TYR A 227 10.95 12.27 -13.96
N LYS A 228 11.94 13.04 -13.54
CA LYS A 228 12.05 14.47 -13.90
C LYS A 228 12.26 14.68 -15.39
N GLN A 229 13.10 13.88 -16.06
CA GLN A 229 13.26 13.94 -17.51
C GLN A 229 11.94 13.69 -18.25
N TYR A 230 11.12 12.77 -17.76
CA TYR A 230 9.79 12.58 -18.34
C TYR A 230 8.89 13.81 -18.14
N LEU A 231 8.92 14.42 -16.96
CA LEU A 231 8.14 15.63 -16.67
C LEU A 231 8.64 16.87 -17.44
N GLU A 232 9.90 16.91 -17.91
CA GLU A 232 10.38 17.95 -18.84
C GLU A 232 9.74 17.82 -20.23
N ILE A 233 9.41 16.58 -20.63
CA ILE A 233 8.78 16.30 -21.92
C ILE A 233 7.25 16.46 -21.84
N GLU A 234 6.66 16.00 -20.76
CA GLU A 234 5.23 16.02 -20.47
C GLU A 234 4.99 16.47 -19.02
N PRO A 235 4.89 17.79 -18.79
CA PRO A 235 4.80 18.37 -17.43
C PRO A 235 3.61 17.89 -16.60
N ASP A 236 2.53 17.46 -17.26
CA ASP A 236 1.28 17.03 -16.64
C ASP A 236 1.13 15.49 -16.64
N ALA A 237 2.21 14.73 -16.87
CA ALA A 237 2.19 13.28 -16.81
C ALA A 237 1.89 12.81 -15.38
N VAL A 238 0.62 12.49 -15.13
CA VAL A 238 0.07 12.11 -13.81
C VAL A 238 0.86 10.95 -13.21
N GLU A 239 1.17 9.92 -14.00
CA GLU A 239 1.89 8.74 -13.55
C GLU A 239 3.32 9.07 -13.09
N ALA A 240 4.00 10.00 -13.76
CA ALA A 240 5.34 10.44 -13.38
C ALA A 240 5.32 11.29 -12.11
N ILE A 241 4.33 12.17 -11.96
CA ILE A 241 4.15 12.99 -10.75
C ILE A 241 3.86 12.08 -9.55
N VAL A 242 2.99 11.07 -9.72
CA VAL A 242 2.70 10.07 -8.67
C VAL A 242 3.97 9.30 -8.28
N ALA A 243 4.69 8.75 -9.27
CA ALA A 243 5.91 7.98 -9.01
C ALA A 243 6.97 8.82 -8.28
N LEU A 244 7.16 10.08 -8.69
CA LEU A 244 8.09 11.00 -8.06
C LEU A 244 7.66 11.37 -6.63
N SER A 245 6.36 11.59 -6.41
CA SER A 245 5.79 11.82 -5.07
C SER A 245 6.05 10.63 -4.14
N ASP A 246 5.80 9.40 -4.63
CA ASP A 246 6.01 8.18 -3.83
C ASP A 246 7.50 7.94 -3.53
N LEU A 247 8.38 8.24 -4.48
CA LEU A 247 9.83 8.20 -4.27
C LEU A 247 10.26 9.20 -3.17
N TYR A 248 9.73 10.42 -3.18
CA TYR A 248 10.03 11.42 -2.15
C TYR A 248 9.52 10.98 -0.77
N ILE A 249 8.31 10.42 -0.69
CA ILE A 249 7.78 9.84 0.56
C ILE A 249 8.71 8.73 1.08
N SER A 250 9.12 7.80 0.20
CA SER A 250 10.00 6.67 0.57
C SER A 250 11.41 7.11 1.02
N THR A 251 11.77 8.36 0.76
CA THR A 251 13.05 8.97 1.14
C THR A 251 12.92 10.03 2.23
N ASN A 252 11.74 10.13 2.87
CA ASN A 252 11.39 11.11 3.89
C ASN A 252 11.58 12.58 3.43
N ARG A 253 11.47 12.84 2.12
CA ARG A 253 11.51 14.17 1.52
C ARG A 253 10.07 14.69 1.37
N TYR A 254 9.40 14.88 2.48
CA TYR A 254 7.96 15.16 2.48
C TYR A 254 7.61 16.50 1.84
N GLN A 255 8.46 17.52 1.98
CA GLN A 255 8.24 18.82 1.32
C GLN A 255 8.23 18.68 -0.22
N ASP A 256 9.20 17.94 -0.77
CA ASP A 256 9.24 17.67 -2.21
C ASP A 256 8.01 16.84 -2.67
N ALA A 257 7.55 15.92 -1.82
CA ALA A 257 6.32 15.15 -2.08
C ALA A 257 5.08 16.04 -2.08
N ILE A 258 4.97 16.98 -1.13
CA ILE A 258 3.89 17.96 -1.06
C ILE A 258 3.80 18.75 -2.38
N ASP A 259 4.92 19.24 -2.90
CA ASP A 259 4.96 19.99 -4.16
C ASP A 259 4.41 19.18 -5.34
N GLN A 260 4.74 17.87 -5.40
CA GLN A 260 4.20 16.99 -6.45
C GLN A 260 2.69 16.72 -6.26
N VAL A 261 2.26 16.45 -5.04
CA VAL A 261 0.84 16.19 -4.75
C VAL A 261 -0.02 17.43 -4.96
N GLN A 262 0.51 18.63 -4.71
CA GLN A 262 -0.16 19.89 -5.05
C GLN A 262 -0.38 20.05 -6.56
N LYS A 263 0.59 19.65 -7.39
CA LYS A 263 0.42 19.60 -8.87
C LYS A 263 -0.67 18.60 -9.25
N LEU A 264 -0.67 17.40 -8.67
CA LEU A 264 -1.73 16.41 -8.92
C LEU A 264 -3.11 16.95 -8.58
N ARG A 265 -3.25 17.69 -7.49
CA ARG A 265 -4.52 18.30 -7.07
C ARG A 265 -5.03 19.35 -8.06
N GLN A 266 -4.13 20.02 -8.79
CA GLN A 266 -4.53 20.94 -9.87
C GLN A 266 -5.03 20.21 -11.11
N LEU A 267 -4.51 19.00 -11.36
CA LEU A 267 -4.85 18.17 -12.52
C LEU A 267 -6.08 17.27 -12.30
N SER A 268 -6.41 16.96 -11.05
CA SER A 268 -7.47 16.02 -10.69
C SER A 268 -8.23 16.47 -9.45
N SER A 269 -9.55 16.31 -9.50
CA SER A 269 -10.45 16.57 -8.37
C SER A 269 -10.64 15.34 -7.46
N ASP A 270 -9.81 14.31 -7.58
CA ASP A 270 -9.93 13.10 -6.75
C ASP A 270 -9.70 13.46 -5.26
N PRO A 271 -10.68 13.22 -4.37
CA PRO A 271 -10.53 13.47 -2.95
C PRO A 271 -9.34 12.75 -2.30
N GLN A 272 -8.92 11.61 -2.85
CA GLN A 272 -7.77 10.85 -2.32
C GLN A 272 -6.46 11.63 -2.44
N ILE A 273 -6.30 12.43 -3.50
CA ILE A 273 -5.13 13.32 -3.67
C ILE A 273 -5.12 14.38 -2.58
N THR A 274 -6.28 14.97 -2.27
CA THR A 274 -6.41 15.95 -1.19
C THR A 274 -6.09 15.32 0.17
N ARG A 275 -6.57 14.10 0.45
CA ARG A 275 -6.24 13.36 1.69
C ARG A 275 -4.76 13.04 1.80
N LYS A 276 -4.13 12.62 0.70
CA LYS A 276 -2.67 12.38 0.66
C LYS A 276 -1.90 13.66 0.99
N LEU A 277 -2.34 14.81 0.46
CA LEU A 277 -1.73 16.11 0.75
C LEU A 277 -1.85 16.47 2.23
N VAL A 278 -3.05 16.29 2.83
CA VAL A 278 -3.27 16.53 4.27
C VAL A 278 -2.34 15.70 5.12
N LEU A 279 -2.20 14.40 4.83
CA LEU A 279 -1.31 13.52 5.58
C LEU A 279 0.15 13.98 5.54
N LEU A 280 0.62 14.40 4.37
CA LEU A 280 1.98 14.91 4.20
C LEU A 280 2.18 16.24 4.95
N GLN A 281 1.19 17.14 4.89
CA GLN A 281 1.22 18.43 5.61
C GLN A 281 1.21 18.20 7.14
N LEU A 282 0.41 17.27 7.65
CA LEU A 282 0.43 16.89 9.07
C LEU A 282 1.79 16.32 9.50
N GLN A 283 2.40 15.50 8.65
CA GLN A 283 3.71 14.90 8.90
C GLN A 283 4.83 15.96 8.97
N GLU A 284 4.75 17.01 8.15
CA GLU A 284 5.70 18.14 8.13
C GLU A 284 5.37 19.23 9.17
N GLY A 285 4.31 19.05 9.95
CA GLY A 285 3.90 20.05 10.94
C GLY A 285 3.25 21.30 10.34
N MET A 286 2.78 21.25 9.09
CA MET A 286 2.09 22.33 8.38
C MET A 286 0.58 22.27 8.72
N PHE A 287 0.26 22.53 9.99
CA PHE A 287 -1.08 22.25 10.54
C PHE A 287 -2.15 23.21 10.00
N GLU A 288 -1.84 24.50 9.78
CA GLU A 288 -2.76 25.47 9.20
C GLU A 288 -3.07 25.14 7.73
N GLU A 289 -2.06 24.74 6.96
CA GLU A 289 -2.23 24.32 5.58
C GLU A 289 -3.05 23.04 5.50
N ALA A 290 -2.78 22.06 6.38
CA ALA A 290 -3.54 20.83 6.48
C ALA A 290 -5.01 21.13 6.77
N LEU A 291 -5.30 22.05 7.69
CA LEU A 291 -6.63 22.52 8.03
C LEU A 291 -7.35 23.15 6.83
N SER A 292 -6.68 24.06 6.12
CA SER A 292 -7.20 24.66 4.91
C SER A 292 -7.44 23.63 3.80
N THR A 293 -6.54 22.66 3.67
CA THR A 293 -6.63 21.63 2.64
C THR A 293 -7.80 20.70 2.91
N ILE A 294 -7.95 20.19 4.15
CA ILE A 294 -8.99 19.21 4.48
C ILE A 294 -10.40 19.83 4.42
N THR A 295 -10.55 21.10 4.83
CA THR A 295 -11.82 21.80 4.77
C THR A 295 -12.27 22.14 3.35
N SER A 296 -11.42 21.99 2.35
CA SER A 296 -11.78 22.11 0.93
C SER A 296 -12.52 20.89 0.37
N LEU A 297 -12.57 19.77 1.10
CA LEU A 297 -13.33 18.58 0.71
C LEU A 297 -14.83 18.86 0.75
N GLN A 298 -15.56 18.43 -0.28
CA GLN A 298 -17.02 18.60 -0.35
C GLN A 298 -17.75 17.65 0.60
N GLU A 299 -17.24 16.44 0.75
CA GLU A 299 -17.76 15.41 1.64
C GLU A 299 -16.63 14.94 2.55
N MET A 300 -16.86 15.03 3.85
CA MET A 300 -15.89 14.61 4.87
C MET A 300 -16.24 13.21 5.39
N SER A 301 -15.25 12.34 5.42
CA SER A 301 -15.31 11.03 6.07
C SER A 301 -14.97 11.15 7.57
N LEU A 302 -15.18 10.07 8.33
CA LEU A 302 -14.72 10.00 9.73
C LEU A 302 -13.19 10.09 9.83
N GLU A 303 -12.46 9.59 8.83
CA GLU A 303 -11.00 9.73 8.76
C GLU A 303 -10.59 11.19 8.58
N ASP A 304 -11.32 11.94 7.75
CA ASP A 304 -11.07 13.37 7.55
C ASP A 304 -11.33 14.15 8.85
N SER A 305 -12.40 13.83 9.60
CA SER A 305 -12.68 14.42 10.92
C SER A 305 -11.57 14.11 11.94
N TYR A 306 -10.99 12.92 11.88
CA TYR A 306 -9.86 12.54 12.73
C TYR A 306 -8.58 13.35 12.41
N TYR A 307 -8.23 13.49 11.12
CA TYR A 307 -7.09 14.32 10.72
C TYR A 307 -7.29 15.81 11.02
N LEU A 308 -8.52 16.29 10.87
CA LEU A 308 -8.90 17.64 11.23
C LEU A 308 -8.71 17.87 12.74
N ALA A 309 -9.10 16.91 13.56
CA ALA A 309 -8.91 16.97 15.01
C ALA A 309 -7.41 16.99 15.39
N ILE A 310 -6.58 16.20 14.71
CA ILE A 310 -5.12 16.25 14.91
C ILE A 310 -4.58 17.65 14.61
N ALA A 311 -4.96 18.24 13.46
CA ALA A 311 -4.52 19.58 13.08
C ALA A 311 -4.94 20.63 14.13
N TYR A 312 -6.20 20.58 14.59
CA TYR A 312 -6.69 21.47 15.65
C TYR A 312 -5.92 21.29 16.96
N ALA A 313 -5.71 20.05 17.39
CA ALA A 313 -4.99 19.77 18.64
C ALA A 313 -3.54 20.28 18.60
N LYS A 314 -2.86 20.14 17.46
CA LYS A 314 -1.49 20.66 17.25
C LYS A 314 -1.41 22.19 17.19
N LEU A 315 -2.52 22.84 16.90
CA LEU A 315 -2.66 24.30 16.90
C LEU A 315 -3.20 24.84 18.24
N ASP A 316 -3.24 24.00 19.28
CA ASP A 316 -3.78 24.31 20.62
C ASP A 316 -5.28 24.72 20.60
N ARG A 317 -6.01 24.31 19.55
CA ARG A 317 -7.44 24.52 19.39
C ARG A 317 -8.21 23.29 19.88
N LEU A 318 -8.09 23.04 21.21
CA LEU A 318 -8.48 21.77 21.84
C LEU A 318 -10.00 21.52 21.81
N ASP A 319 -10.84 22.55 21.97
CA ASP A 319 -12.29 22.40 21.93
C ASP A 319 -12.80 22.02 20.52
N GLU A 320 -12.22 22.63 19.48
CA GLU A 320 -12.54 22.26 18.09
C GLU A 320 -12.06 20.84 17.78
N ALA A 321 -10.88 20.46 18.24
CA ALA A 321 -10.37 19.09 18.08
C ALA A 321 -11.31 18.07 18.73
N PHE A 322 -11.73 18.32 19.97
CA PHE A 322 -12.69 17.47 20.69
C PHE A 322 -14.02 17.36 19.97
N SER A 323 -14.56 18.49 19.46
CA SER A 323 -15.80 18.52 18.69
C SER A 323 -15.76 17.62 17.45
N GLN A 324 -14.64 17.63 16.71
CA GLN A 324 -14.47 16.75 15.53
C GLN A 324 -14.46 15.27 15.92
N LEU A 325 -13.77 14.91 16.99
CA LEU A 325 -13.69 13.54 17.48
C LEU A 325 -15.00 13.01 18.06
N SER A 326 -15.89 13.87 18.51
CA SER A 326 -17.18 13.48 19.08
C SER A 326 -18.10 12.76 18.07
N GLN A 327 -17.85 12.93 16.77
CA GLN A 327 -18.55 12.24 15.70
C GLN A 327 -18.08 10.79 15.49
N ILE A 328 -16.89 10.43 16.04
CA ILE A 328 -16.27 9.12 15.89
C ILE A 328 -16.62 8.27 17.10
N ASN A 329 -17.52 7.32 16.93
CA ASN A 329 -17.92 6.41 18.01
C ASN A 329 -16.96 5.20 18.13
N LEU A 330 -17.03 4.49 19.26
CA LEU A 330 -16.15 3.35 19.57
C LEU A 330 -16.32 2.18 18.59
N THR A 331 -17.46 2.05 17.92
CA THR A 331 -17.72 0.98 16.95
C THR A 331 -17.06 1.23 15.59
N SER A 332 -16.57 2.44 15.34
CA SER A 332 -15.89 2.78 14.10
C SER A 332 -14.48 2.19 14.06
N ARG A 333 -13.90 2.10 12.84
CA ARG A 333 -12.52 1.64 12.67
C ARG A 333 -11.49 2.50 13.42
N LEU A 334 -11.79 3.79 13.60
CA LEU A 334 -10.95 4.76 14.31
C LEU A 334 -11.40 4.98 15.76
N GLY A 335 -12.27 4.13 16.28
CA GLY A 335 -12.86 4.31 17.62
C GLY A 335 -11.82 4.27 18.74
N CYS A 336 -10.82 3.41 18.61
CA CYS A 336 -9.69 3.30 19.54
C CYS A 336 -8.85 4.58 19.53
N GLU A 337 -8.35 4.96 18.37
CA GLU A 337 -7.48 6.12 18.20
C GLU A 337 -8.19 7.42 18.57
N ALA A 338 -9.47 7.52 18.23
CA ALA A 338 -10.29 8.68 18.59
C ALA A 338 -10.52 8.78 20.11
N ALA A 339 -10.76 7.67 20.80
CA ALA A 339 -10.91 7.66 22.26
C ALA A 339 -9.61 8.08 22.96
N LEU A 340 -8.48 7.56 22.53
CA LEU A 340 -7.17 7.94 23.06
C LEU A 340 -6.87 9.43 22.83
N LEU A 341 -7.16 9.94 21.63
CA LEU A 341 -6.94 11.35 21.33
C LEU A 341 -7.92 12.26 22.13
N ARG A 342 -9.20 11.87 22.29
CA ARG A 342 -10.13 12.58 23.16
C ARG A 342 -9.64 12.63 24.62
N ALA A 343 -9.17 11.50 25.14
CA ALA A 343 -8.63 11.45 26.48
C ALA A 343 -7.40 12.36 26.64
N SER A 344 -6.48 12.37 25.69
CA SER A 344 -5.33 13.28 25.69
C SER A 344 -5.76 14.74 25.68
N ILE A 345 -6.71 15.12 24.81
CA ILE A 345 -7.23 16.49 24.73
C ILE A 345 -7.91 16.90 26.06
N LEU A 346 -8.71 16.02 26.64
CA LEU A 346 -9.37 16.28 27.92
C LEU A 346 -8.35 16.50 29.05
N LYS A 347 -7.26 15.74 29.04
CA LYS A 347 -6.14 15.92 29.97
C LYS A 347 -5.48 17.30 29.79
N ASP A 348 -5.19 17.69 28.54
CA ASP A 348 -4.58 19.00 28.24
C ASP A 348 -5.51 20.17 28.61
N LEU A 349 -6.85 19.98 28.53
CA LEU A 349 -7.86 20.92 29.00
C LEU A 349 -8.03 20.93 30.53
N GLY A 350 -7.32 20.05 31.28
CA GLY A 350 -7.49 19.90 32.73
C GLY A 350 -8.81 19.23 33.16
N ARG A 351 -9.55 18.62 32.22
CA ARG A 351 -10.85 17.94 32.45
C ARG A 351 -10.63 16.48 32.85
N ASN A 352 -9.89 16.25 33.94
CA ASN A 352 -9.39 14.93 34.34
C ASN A 352 -10.51 13.91 34.62
N ASP A 353 -11.63 14.33 35.22
CA ASP A 353 -12.76 13.42 35.48
C ASP A 353 -13.38 12.92 34.16
N GLU A 354 -13.54 13.79 33.17
CA GLU A 354 -14.09 13.42 31.87
C GLU A 354 -13.10 12.57 31.07
N MET A 355 -11.80 12.83 31.17
CA MET A 355 -10.75 11.98 30.61
C MET A 355 -10.83 10.56 31.17
N MET A 356 -10.95 10.43 32.50
CA MET A 356 -11.07 9.13 33.14
C MET A 356 -12.34 8.38 32.71
N ASP A 357 -13.49 9.07 32.64
CA ASP A 357 -14.74 8.51 32.15
C ASP A 357 -14.65 8.04 30.70
N GLU A 358 -13.98 8.80 29.83
CA GLU A 358 -13.77 8.43 28.44
C GLU A 358 -12.91 7.15 28.30
N LEU A 359 -11.82 7.07 29.06
CA LEU A 359 -10.95 5.89 29.08
C LEU A 359 -11.65 4.65 29.64
N LEU A 360 -12.44 4.80 30.72
CA LEU A 360 -13.21 3.70 31.29
C LEU A 360 -14.26 3.18 30.29
N LYS A 361 -15.02 4.06 29.64
CA LYS A 361 -15.98 3.67 28.60
C LYS A 361 -15.32 2.97 27.43
N ALA A 362 -14.16 3.49 26.98
CA ALA A 362 -13.39 2.86 25.91
C ALA A 362 -12.86 1.50 26.33
N TRP A 363 -12.35 1.35 27.57
CA TRP A 363 -11.88 0.07 28.09
C TRP A 363 -12.98 -0.97 28.19
N ASP A 364 -14.18 -0.59 28.69
CA ASP A 364 -15.34 -1.48 28.77
C ASP A 364 -15.78 -1.98 27.40
N PHE A 365 -15.68 -1.12 26.37
CA PHE A 365 -16.03 -1.47 25.00
C PHE A 365 -14.96 -2.36 24.32
N PHE A 366 -13.71 -1.94 24.38
CA PHE A 366 -12.65 -2.64 23.67
C PHE A 366 -12.18 -3.89 24.39
N SER A 367 -12.08 -3.91 25.73
CA SER A 367 -11.58 -5.05 26.51
C SER A 367 -10.35 -5.75 25.87
N PRO A 368 -9.49 -6.46 26.54
CA PRO A 368 -8.26 -7.00 25.95
C PRO A 368 -8.47 -7.87 24.70
N LYS A 369 -9.69 -8.36 24.47
CA LYS A 369 -10.03 -9.25 23.34
C LYS A 369 -10.39 -8.51 22.04
N ASN A 370 -10.70 -7.22 22.09
CA ASN A 370 -11.23 -6.46 20.94
C ASN A 370 -10.20 -5.54 20.27
N GLY A 371 -8.91 -5.67 20.60
CA GLY A 371 -7.83 -5.14 19.76
C GLY A 371 -7.40 -3.69 20.01
N CYS A 372 -7.66 -3.12 21.20
CA CYS A 372 -7.16 -1.79 21.59
C CYS A 372 -6.53 -1.85 23.01
N ALA A 373 -5.38 -2.47 23.12
CA ALA A 373 -4.63 -2.56 24.39
C ALA A 373 -4.15 -1.19 24.89
N GLU A 374 -3.95 -0.25 23.97
CA GLU A 374 -3.46 1.11 24.21
C GLU A 374 -4.38 1.87 25.16
N VAL A 375 -5.70 1.70 25.09
CA VAL A 375 -6.64 2.26 26.05
C VAL A 375 -6.39 1.73 27.47
N GLY A 376 -6.10 0.42 27.58
CA GLY A 376 -5.79 -0.20 28.87
C GLY A 376 -4.49 0.33 29.46
N TYR A 377 -3.44 0.52 28.64
CA TYR A 377 -2.17 1.09 29.11
C TYR A 377 -2.35 2.52 29.62
N GLN A 378 -3.04 3.35 28.85
CA GLN A 378 -3.30 4.74 29.25
C GLN A 378 -4.18 4.79 30.50
N LEU A 379 -5.25 4.00 30.55
CA LEU A 379 -6.14 3.93 31.73
C LEU A 379 -5.39 3.50 32.98
N ALA A 380 -4.55 2.45 32.92
CA ALA A 380 -3.78 1.98 34.05
C ALA A 380 -2.82 3.08 34.58
N THR A 381 -2.17 3.79 33.66
CA THR A 381 -1.26 4.91 34.01
C THR A 381 -2.01 6.07 34.66
N GLU A 382 -3.18 6.47 34.10
CA GLU A 382 -3.96 7.57 34.66
C GLU A 382 -4.59 7.21 36.01
N LEU A 383 -4.99 5.94 36.21
CA LEU A 383 -5.47 5.44 37.49
C LEU A 383 -4.37 5.48 38.57
N ASP A 384 -3.13 5.07 38.24
CA ASP A 384 -2.01 5.16 39.17
C ASP A 384 -1.71 6.62 39.52
N ALA A 385 -1.65 7.50 38.54
CA ALA A 385 -1.44 8.95 38.76
C ALA A 385 -2.57 9.60 39.59
N ALA A 386 -3.78 9.05 39.57
CA ALA A 386 -4.92 9.49 40.40
C ALA A 386 -4.92 8.82 41.80
N GLY A 387 -3.90 8.05 42.17
CA GLY A 387 -3.84 7.29 43.41
C GLY A 387 -4.72 6.04 43.47
N ARG A 388 -5.33 5.64 42.36
CA ARG A 388 -6.19 4.44 42.21
C ARG A 388 -5.36 3.25 41.75
N ARG A 389 -4.21 3.02 42.35
CA ARG A 389 -3.15 2.07 41.96
C ARG A 389 -3.66 0.62 41.82
N GLU A 390 -4.51 0.15 42.75
CA GLU A 390 -5.08 -1.20 42.70
C GLU A 390 -5.92 -1.43 41.44
N GLU A 391 -6.69 -0.41 41.04
CA GLU A 391 -7.49 -0.49 39.80
C GLU A 391 -6.59 -0.49 38.55
N GLY A 392 -5.52 0.29 38.54
CA GLY A 392 -4.51 0.26 37.48
C GLY A 392 -3.85 -1.11 37.34
N LEU A 393 -3.51 -1.75 38.47
CA LEU A 393 -2.98 -3.12 38.50
C LEU A 393 -3.99 -4.15 37.97
N ASP A 394 -5.28 -4.01 38.27
CA ASP A 394 -6.32 -4.89 37.72
C ASP A 394 -6.41 -4.79 36.19
N ILE A 395 -6.35 -3.58 35.63
CA ILE A 395 -6.29 -3.36 34.19
C ILE A 395 -5.05 -4.03 33.58
N ALA A 396 -3.86 -3.78 34.14
CA ALA A 396 -2.62 -4.37 33.64
C ALA A 396 -2.61 -5.90 33.74
N THR A 397 -3.20 -6.46 34.80
CA THR A 397 -3.36 -7.91 34.97
C THR A 397 -4.28 -8.51 33.90
N LYS A 398 -5.37 -7.84 33.56
CA LYS A 398 -6.28 -8.25 32.47
C LYS A 398 -5.56 -8.22 31.11
N LEU A 399 -4.70 -7.24 30.87
CA LEU A 399 -3.85 -7.19 29.67
C LEU A 399 -2.90 -8.40 29.63
N LEU A 400 -2.25 -8.73 30.74
CA LEU A 400 -1.35 -9.89 30.85
C LEU A 400 -2.10 -11.24 30.71
N GLN A 401 -3.36 -11.33 31.11
CA GLN A 401 -4.20 -12.52 30.85
C GLN A 401 -4.43 -12.75 29.35
N SER A 402 -4.50 -11.65 28.57
CA SER A 402 -4.67 -11.73 27.11
C SER A 402 -3.34 -11.93 26.38
N ASN A 403 -2.29 -11.28 26.86
CA ASN A 403 -0.93 -11.38 26.34
C ASN A 403 0.09 -11.47 27.51
N PRO A 404 0.42 -12.67 27.97
CA PRO A 404 1.31 -12.88 29.13
C PRO A 404 2.73 -12.32 28.96
N LYS A 405 3.11 -11.94 27.74
CA LYS A 405 4.42 -11.37 27.42
C LYS A 405 4.35 -9.91 26.99
N ASP A 406 3.24 -9.25 27.24
CA ASP A 406 3.07 -7.84 26.90
C ASP A 406 4.10 -6.96 27.63
N PRO A 407 5.05 -6.31 26.92
CA PRO A 407 6.14 -5.61 27.55
C PRO A 407 5.70 -4.38 28.33
N ILE A 408 4.61 -3.70 27.93
CA ILE A 408 4.11 -2.50 28.62
C ILE A 408 3.41 -2.92 29.92
N ALA A 409 2.55 -3.92 29.87
CA ALA A 409 1.85 -4.41 31.05
C ALA A 409 2.81 -5.07 32.04
N LEU A 410 3.80 -5.86 31.57
CA LEU A 410 4.87 -6.41 32.41
C LEU A 410 5.66 -5.31 33.13
N ASN A 411 6.04 -4.28 32.39
CA ASN A 411 6.75 -3.13 32.95
C ASN A 411 5.92 -2.39 33.99
N PHE A 412 4.64 -2.13 33.71
CA PHE A 412 3.75 -1.43 34.63
C PHE A 412 3.61 -2.18 35.95
N VAL A 413 3.27 -3.47 35.91
CA VAL A 413 3.12 -4.28 37.13
C VAL A 413 4.45 -4.39 37.90
N GLY A 414 5.54 -4.65 37.17
CA GLY A 414 6.87 -4.76 37.77
C GLY A 414 7.35 -3.45 38.42
N TYR A 415 7.08 -2.31 37.77
CA TYR A 415 7.39 -1.00 38.36
C TYR A 415 6.60 -0.74 39.66
N ILE A 416 5.27 -0.97 39.66
CA ILE A 416 4.45 -0.78 40.88
C ILE A 416 4.94 -1.68 42.01
N TRP A 417 5.26 -2.95 41.75
CA TRP A 417 5.79 -3.83 42.78
C TRP A 417 7.17 -3.38 43.31
N ALA A 418 8.01 -2.87 42.42
CA ALA A 418 9.29 -2.29 42.82
C ALA A 418 9.12 -1.04 43.69
N ASP A 419 8.20 -0.16 43.30
CA ASP A 419 7.91 1.08 44.02
C ASP A 419 7.37 0.80 45.43
N GLU A 420 6.48 -0.16 45.59
CA GLU A 420 5.94 -0.61 46.86
C GLU A 420 6.89 -1.54 47.67
N ALA A 421 8.04 -1.87 47.11
CA ALA A 421 9.01 -2.82 47.67
C ALA A 421 8.41 -4.21 47.96
N ILE A 422 7.47 -4.67 47.12
CA ILE A 422 6.86 -5.99 47.23
C ILE A 422 7.29 -6.87 46.06
N ASN A 423 7.34 -8.18 46.22
CA ASN A 423 7.61 -9.15 45.16
C ASN A 423 8.81 -8.77 44.25
N LEU A 424 9.87 -8.19 44.81
CA LEU A 424 10.98 -7.59 44.03
C LEU A 424 11.65 -8.55 43.06
N ASP A 425 11.74 -9.83 43.36
CA ASP A 425 12.33 -10.82 42.46
C ASP A 425 11.41 -11.08 41.24
N GLN A 426 10.11 -11.16 41.44
CA GLN A 426 9.14 -11.30 40.36
C GLN A 426 9.05 -10.01 39.54
N ALA A 427 9.10 -8.83 40.17
CA ALA A 427 9.17 -7.55 39.52
C ALA A 427 10.39 -7.48 38.57
N HIS A 428 11.55 -7.90 39.07
CA HIS A 428 12.76 -7.99 38.27
C HIS A 428 12.64 -8.93 37.08
N GLU A 429 12.03 -10.11 37.23
CA GLU A 429 11.79 -11.05 36.15
C GLU A 429 10.84 -10.45 35.09
N MET A 430 9.75 -9.79 35.50
CA MET A 430 8.77 -9.17 34.59
C MET A 430 9.42 -8.04 33.79
N ILE A 431 10.15 -7.14 34.45
CA ILE A 431 10.83 -6.03 33.77
C ILE A 431 11.96 -6.56 32.87
N SER A 432 12.66 -7.64 33.27
CA SER A 432 13.67 -8.30 32.45
C SER A 432 13.08 -8.84 31.15
N GLU A 433 11.89 -9.47 31.21
CA GLU A 433 11.18 -9.94 30.01
C GLU A 433 10.74 -8.76 29.12
N ALA A 434 10.24 -7.68 29.70
CA ALA A 434 9.90 -6.46 28.98
C ALA A 434 11.13 -5.84 28.28
N LEU A 435 12.25 -5.74 29.00
CA LEU A 435 13.51 -5.19 28.50
C LEU A 435 14.12 -6.04 27.39
N ARG A 436 13.96 -7.38 27.44
CA ARG A 436 14.40 -8.28 26.36
C ARG A 436 13.69 -8.01 25.05
N GLN A 437 12.42 -7.60 25.08
CA GLN A 437 11.63 -7.26 23.90
C GLN A 437 11.87 -5.83 23.43
N ARG A 438 12.12 -4.91 24.38
CA ARG A 438 12.35 -3.48 24.12
C ARG A 438 13.62 -3.01 24.81
N PRO A 439 14.82 -3.37 24.33
CA PRO A 439 16.08 -3.19 25.04
C PRO A 439 16.51 -1.73 25.22
N ASP A 440 15.96 -0.81 24.44
CA ASP A 440 16.30 0.61 24.46
C ASP A 440 15.12 1.53 24.86
N ASP A 441 14.06 0.95 25.41
CA ASP A 441 12.93 1.74 25.92
C ASP A 441 13.32 2.43 27.24
N PRO A 442 13.31 3.79 27.31
CA PRO A 442 13.80 4.52 28.45
C PRO A 442 13.00 4.27 29.72
N TYR A 443 11.70 4.04 29.62
CA TYR A 443 10.84 3.77 30.76
C TYR A 443 11.07 2.37 31.34
N ILE A 444 11.33 1.37 30.48
CA ILE A 444 11.67 0.02 30.95
C ILE A 444 13.09 0.00 31.56
N LEU A 445 14.01 0.77 30.98
CA LEU A 445 15.36 0.94 31.57
C LEU A 445 15.30 1.59 32.95
N ASP A 446 14.48 2.60 33.14
CA ASP A 446 14.23 3.26 34.40
C ASP A 446 13.60 2.30 35.42
N SER A 447 12.56 1.57 35.03
CA SER A 447 11.93 0.56 35.90
C SER A 447 12.90 -0.56 36.31
N MET A 448 13.81 -1.00 35.41
CA MET A 448 14.86 -1.95 35.73
C MET A 448 15.82 -1.38 36.75
N ALA A 449 16.20 -0.14 36.60
CA ALA A 449 17.04 0.53 37.58
C ALA A 449 16.34 0.66 38.94
N TRP A 450 15.05 1.02 38.92
CA TRP A 450 14.28 1.18 40.15
C TRP A 450 14.17 -0.14 40.93
N VAL A 451 13.83 -1.26 40.27
CA VAL A 451 13.77 -2.56 40.95
C VAL A 451 15.14 -3.00 41.49
N LEU A 452 16.24 -2.75 40.77
CA LEU A 452 17.60 -3.04 41.25
C LEU A 452 17.97 -2.17 42.46
N PHE A 453 17.60 -0.90 42.42
CA PHE A 453 17.80 0.00 43.58
C PHE A 453 17.05 -0.50 44.81
N ARG A 454 15.78 -0.89 44.65
CA ARG A 454 14.95 -1.45 45.73
C ARG A 454 15.47 -2.81 46.22
N GLN A 455 16.20 -3.56 45.41
CA GLN A 455 16.96 -4.76 45.78
C GLN A 455 18.32 -4.47 46.44
N ASN A 456 18.63 -3.20 46.72
CA ASN A 456 19.91 -2.76 47.30
C ASN A 456 21.13 -3.04 46.37
N ARG A 457 20.94 -2.82 45.03
CA ARG A 457 21.97 -2.99 43.98
C ARG A 457 22.18 -1.65 43.22
N PRO A 458 22.58 -0.57 43.90
CA PRO A 458 22.58 0.77 43.31
C PRO A 458 23.61 0.96 42.17
N GLU A 459 24.75 0.23 42.19
CA GLU A 459 25.75 0.31 41.13
C GLU A 459 25.19 -0.23 39.79
N GLU A 460 24.41 -1.32 39.86
CA GLU A 460 23.77 -1.90 38.67
C GLU A 460 22.64 -0.97 38.21
N ALA A 461 21.83 -0.45 39.13
CA ALA A 461 20.77 0.52 38.83
C ALA A 461 21.32 1.73 38.06
N LEU A 462 22.45 2.28 38.52
CA LEU A 462 23.12 3.42 37.88
C LEU A 462 23.47 3.14 36.39
N THR A 463 23.75 1.90 36.04
CA THR A 463 24.08 1.53 34.66
C THR A 463 22.87 1.64 33.75
N TYR A 464 21.70 1.23 34.22
CA TYR A 464 20.45 1.33 33.48
C TYR A 464 19.95 2.77 33.38
N LEU A 465 20.01 3.55 34.47
CA LEU A 465 19.61 4.95 34.47
C LEU A 465 20.45 5.81 33.52
N LYS A 466 21.75 5.57 33.40
CA LYS A 466 22.59 6.27 32.43
C LYS A 466 22.04 6.03 30.99
N ARG A 467 21.69 4.80 30.65
CA ARG A 467 21.09 4.47 29.36
C ARG A 467 19.72 5.12 29.19
N ALA A 468 18.89 5.14 30.24
CA ALA A 468 17.60 5.79 30.22
C ALA A 468 17.73 7.29 29.93
N VAL A 469 18.62 7.98 30.63
CA VAL A 469 18.90 9.42 30.40
C VAL A 469 19.46 9.68 29.00
N GLU A 470 20.35 8.84 28.48
CA GLU A 470 20.84 8.96 27.10
C GLU A 470 19.71 8.89 26.05
N LYS A 471 18.65 8.14 26.33
CA LYS A 471 17.49 7.99 25.43
C LYS A 471 16.42 9.06 25.65
N LEU A 472 16.22 9.48 26.89
CA LEU A 472 15.16 10.44 27.26
C LEU A 472 15.64 11.36 28.39
N ASP A 473 16.35 12.41 28.04
CA ASP A 473 16.92 13.39 28.98
C ASP A 473 15.91 14.44 29.48
N SER A 474 14.66 14.38 29.00
CA SER A 474 13.60 15.33 29.35
C SER A 474 12.55 14.79 30.33
N ASP A 475 12.73 13.59 30.86
CA ASP A 475 11.78 12.99 31.80
C ASP A 475 12.21 13.31 33.28
N PRO A 476 11.34 13.96 34.08
CA PRO A 476 11.66 14.33 35.45
C PRO A 476 11.83 13.12 36.38
N THR A 477 11.06 12.03 36.15
CA THR A 477 11.09 10.83 37.01
C THR A 477 12.41 10.09 36.87
N ILE A 478 12.93 9.95 35.65
CA ILE A 478 14.22 9.32 35.37
C ILE A 478 15.35 10.10 36.10
N HIS A 479 15.27 11.43 36.10
CA HIS A 479 16.24 12.24 36.83
C HIS A 479 16.09 12.14 38.35
N GLU A 480 14.89 12.05 38.87
CA GLU A 480 14.64 11.84 40.28
C GLU A 480 15.22 10.49 40.74
N HIS A 481 14.92 9.39 40.04
CA HIS A 481 15.50 8.07 40.32
C HIS A 481 17.03 8.07 40.20
N MET A 482 17.61 8.80 39.25
CA MET A 482 19.05 8.97 39.12
C MET A 482 19.63 9.67 40.35
N GLY A 483 18.94 10.69 40.86
CA GLY A 483 19.30 11.39 42.08
C GLY A 483 19.30 10.44 43.30
N ASP A 484 18.23 9.67 43.48
CA ASP A 484 18.09 8.71 44.58
C ASP A 484 19.21 7.66 44.58
N VAL A 485 19.51 7.09 43.40
CA VAL A 485 20.60 6.11 43.25
C VAL A 485 21.97 6.73 43.49
N LEU A 486 22.23 7.94 42.99
CA LEU A 486 23.50 8.64 43.22
C LEU A 486 23.71 9.02 44.68
N LEU A 487 22.64 9.43 45.36
CA LEU A 487 22.65 9.74 46.77
C LEU A 487 23.01 8.50 47.62
N SER A 488 22.40 7.36 47.32
CA SER A 488 22.71 6.09 48.00
C SER A 488 24.16 5.65 47.82
N LEU A 489 24.79 6.04 46.70
CA LEU A 489 26.21 5.82 46.40
C LEU A 489 27.13 6.89 46.99
N GLY A 490 26.63 7.82 47.81
CA GLY A 490 27.37 8.89 48.46
C GLY A 490 27.80 10.02 47.51
N LYS A 491 27.26 10.11 46.30
CA LYS A 491 27.63 11.10 45.27
C LYS A 491 26.70 12.32 45.36
N LYS A 492 26.72 13.02 46.52
CA LYS A 492 25.77 14.08 46.86
C LYS A 492 25.67 15.19 45.80
N ASP A 493 26.80 15.71 45.30
CA ASP A 493 26.79 16.82 44.33
C ASP A 493 26.07 16.42 43.04
N LYS A 494 26.33 15.19 42.56
CA LYS A 494 25.65 14.67 41.34
C LYS A 494 24.19 14.37 41.58
N ALA A 495 23.82 13.90 42.76
CA ALA A 495 22.41 13.69 43.12
C ALA A 495 21.65 15.01 43.09
N LEU A 496 22.23 16.06 43.68
CA LEU A 496 21.65 17.41 43.66
C LEU A 496 21.45 17.93 42.22
N ASP A 497 22.46 17.76 41.33
CA ASP A 497 22.34 18.14 39.92
C ASP A 497 21.12 17.49 39.24
N HIS A 498 20.91 16.20 39.50
CA HIS A 498 19.79 15.46 38.90
C HIS A 498 18.44 15.85 39.55
N TYR A 499 18.35 16.06 40.85
CA TYR A 499 17.13 16.55 41.49
C TYR A 499 16.75 17.96 41.00
N LEU A 500 17.71 18.86 40.85
CA LEU A 500 17.47 20.19 40.29
C LEU A 500 16.95 20.08 38.85
N LYS A 501 17.51 19.17 38.07
CA LYS A 501 17.04 18.92 36.71
C LYS A 501 15.62 18.34 36.67
N ALA A 502 15.30 17.38 37.53
CA ALA A 502 13.96 16.86 37.73
C ALA A 502 12.97 17.98 38.09
N SER A 503 13.33 18.87 38.98
CA SER A 503 12.51 20.03 39.37
C SER A 503 12.27 20.99 38.21
N LEU A 504 13.29 21.29 37.38
CA LEU A 504 13.18 22.15 36.22
C LEU A 504 12.27 21.55 35.11
N LEU A 505 12.27 20.22 34.96
CA LEU A 505 11.47 19.48 33.98
C LEU A 505 10.04 19.27 34.47
N SER A 506 9.77 19.31 35.76
CA SER A 506 8.43 19.13 36.33
C SER A 506 7.57 20.36 36.08
N LYS A 507 6.36 20.16 35.53
CA LYS A 507 5.37 21.24 35.32
C LYS A 507 4.76 21.76 36.64
N ASN A 508 4.77 20.93 37.68
CA ASN A 508 4.20 21.23 38.98
C ASN A 508 5.28 21.05 40.09
N ALA A 509 5.24 21.91 41.09
CA ALA A 509 6.07 21.72 42.29
C ALA A 509 5.71 20.38 42.96
N ARG A 510 6.75 19.60 43.30
CA ARG A 510 6.63 18.35 44.07
C ARG A 510 7.27 18.56 45.41
N ASP A 511 6.48 18.64 46.46
CA ASP A 511 6.95 18.89 47.81
C ASP A 511 8.08 17.93 48.26
N GLU A 512 7.95 16.63 47.92
CA GLU A 512 8.95 15.60 48.22
C GLU A 512 10.29 15.85 47.49
N LEU A 513 10.27 16.32 46.26
CA LEU A 513 11.48 16.62 45.50
C LEU A 513 12.16 17.87 46.03
N GLU A 514 11.40 18.88 46.47
CA GLU A 514 11.93 20.07 47.13
C GLU A 514 12.58 19.72 48.50
N GLU A 515 11.99 18.81 49.26
CA GLU A 515 12.57 18.29 50.49
C GLU A 515 13.93 17.60 50.23
N LYS A 516 14.01 16.70 49.22
CA LYS A 516 15.25 16.04 48.80
C LYS A 516 16.35 17.04 48.40
N ILE A 517 15.98 18.12 47.71
CA ILE A 517 16.93 19.18 47.31
C ILE A 517 17.44 19.93 48.56
N ASN A 518 16.52 20.34 49.44
CA ASN A 518 16.86 21.12 50.64
C ASN A 518 17.79 20.34 51.60
N GLU A 519 17.57 19.02 51.79
CA GLU A 519 18.44 18.15 52.60
C GLU A 519 19.87 18.06 52.07
N LEU A 520 20.12 18.34 50.79
CA LEU A 520 21.46 18.30 50.19
C LEU A 520 22.14 19.67 50.14
N VAL A 521 21.38 20.76 50.24
CA VAL A 521 21.91 22.14 50.20
C VAL A 521 22.30 22.64 51.60
N ASP A 522 21.63 22.12 52.67
CA ASP A 522 21.95 22.37 54.07
C ASP A 522 23.18 21.54 54.53
#